data_3a824e894f6c4d85a1144a894c96a431
#
_entry.id   3a824e894f6c4d85a1144a894c96a431
#
_cell.length_a   1.000
_cell.length_b   1.000
_cell.length_c   1.000
_cell.angle_alpha   90.00
_cell.angle_beta   90.00
_cell.angle_gamma   90.00
#
_symmetry.space_group_name_H-M   'P 1'
#
loop_
_entity.id
_entity.type
_entity.pdbx_description
1 polymer ?
#
loop_
_entity_poly.entity_id
_entity_poly.type
_entity_poly.pdbx_seq_one_letter_code
_entity_poly.pdbx_strand_id
1 'polypeptide(L)'
;LARLIGTRNRSSFLWVYFGYPASNYEGVNVEVVRNRCGAILARAGVGKTALLVQLAINSLLQEEAVLHISLKDPVDKVDLWYKEVFQNITRIHDINSANQLWDEILPYRFIMTFDGTAFTLERLMNKVDELRTQEIFTPNRIMIDGFSIKEAEMSELEALKAFARANSLSIWFTIRGHRGDSQTPDAFSSKFVNQYGDFFDVILQLSPEKDQIQVKPLKKEKLGKVLINVIV
;
A
#
# COMPACT_ATOMS: atom_id res chain seq x y z
N LEU A 1 14.36 -4.03 9.20
CA LEU A 1 14.12 -3.75 10.63
C LEU A 1 14.28 -5.01 11.48
N ALA A 2 13.69 -6.15 11.12
CA ALA A 2 13.87 -7.41 11.87
C ALA A 2 15.34 -7.88 11.95
N ARG A 3 16.17 -7.63 10.91
CA ARG A 3 17.62 -7.87 10.93
C ARG A 3 18.38 -6.89 11.83
N LEU A 4 17.94 -5.63 11.89
CA LEU A 4 18.58 -4.58 12.70
C LEU A 4 18.28 -4.67 14.20
N ILE A 5 17.14 -5.27 14.59
CA ILE A 5 16.70 -5.39 16.00
C ILE A 5 17.03 -6.77 16.60
N GLY A 6 17.70 -7.66 15.85
CA GLY A 6 18.28 -8.89 16.42
C GLY A 6 17.27 -9.98 16.82
N THR A 7 16.01 -9.93 16.37
CA THR A 7 15.03 -10.97 16.69
C THR A 7 14.81 -11.91 15.50
N ARG A 8 15.44 -13.08 15.57
CA ARG A 8 15.15 -14.25 14.73
C ARG A 8 13.77 -14.82 15.06
N ASN A 9 12.69 -14.17 14.66
CA ASN A 9 11.39 -14.81 14.65
C ASN A 9 10.63 -14.41 13.39
N ARG A 10 10.41 -15.40 12.50
CA ARG A 10 9.74 -15.25 11.20
C ARG A 10 8.21 -15.12 11.34
N SER A 11 7.72 -14.34 12.27
CA SER A 11 6.35 -13.89 12.26
C SER A 11 6.34 -12.49 11.63
N SER A 12 5.65 -12.38 10.49
CA SER A 12 5.55 -11.19 9.66
C SER A 12 4.82 -10.06 10.40
N PHE A 13 5.52 -9.36 11.29
CA PHE A 13 4.96 -8.21 12.00
C PHE A 13 5.40 -6.93 11.33
N LEU A 14 4.46 -6.26 10.71
CA LEU A 14 4.61 -4.90 10.20
C LEU A 14 4.37 -3.90 11.34
N TRP A 15 5.43 -3.28 11.82
CA TRP A 15 5.33 -2.09 12.64
C TRP A 15 5.28 -0.87 11.71
N VAL A 16 4.10 -0.35 11.46
CA VAL A 16 3.95 0.95 10.81
C VAL A 16 4.03 1.99 11.93
N TYR A 17 5.19 2.64 12.08
CA TYR A 17 5.40 3.69 13.06
C TYR A 17 5.06 5.05 12.44
N PHE A 18 4.26 5.83 13.16
CA PHE A 18 3.86 7.17 12.80
C PHE A 18 4.10 8.09 14.01
N GLY A 19 4.88 9.14 13.82
CA GLY A 19 5.51 9.94 14.83
C GLY A 19 4.66 10.39 16.02
N TYR A 20 5.18 10.11 17.21
CA TYR A 20 5.36 10.98 18.37
C TYR A 20 6.12 10.21 19.49
N PRO A 21 6.63 10.88 20.56
CA PRO A 21 7.67 10.31 21.42
C PRO A 21 7.26 9.10 22.24
N ALA A 22 8.23 8.30 22.56
CA ALA A 22 8.28 6.88 22.96
C ALA A 22 7.54 6.43 24.26
N SER A 23 6.51 7.08 24.72
CA SER A 23 5.93 6.72 26.03
C SER A 23 4.56 6.03 26.04
N ASN A 24 3.82 5.99 24.92
CA ASN A 24 2.46 5.40 24.90
C ASN A 24 2.08 4.75 23.55
N TYR A 25 2.90 3.84 23.01
CA TYR A 25 2.61 3.23 21.71
C TYR A 25 2.02 1.84 21.84
N GLU A 26 0.73 1.72 21.55
CA GLU A 26 0.17 0.50 21.00
C GLU A 26 0.37 0.55 19.45
N GLY A 27 1.42 -0.10 18.97
CA GLY A 27 1.75 -0.17 17.56
C GLY A 27 0.71 -0.97 16.78
N VAL A 28 0.47 -0.54 15.52
CA VAL A 28 -0.40 -1.26 14.64
C VAL A 28 0.36 -2.20 13.77
N ASN A 29 -0.11 -3.40 13.82
CA ASN A 29 0.37 -4.47 13.00
C ASN A 29 -0.59 -4.64 11.80
N VAL A 30 -0.22 -4.12 10.64
CA VAL A 30 -0.83 -4.56 9.38
C VAL A 30 0.02 -5.71 8.87
N GLU A 31 -0.34 -6.91 9.29
CA GLU A 31 0.20 -8.11 8.64
C GLU A 31 -0.26 -8.07 7.18
N VAL A 32 0.65 -7.72 6.28
CA VAL A 32 0.37 -7.75 4.84
C VAL A 32 0.37 -9.21 4.43
N VAL A 33 -0.75 -9.86 4.70
CA VAL A 33 -0.94 -11.28 4.39
C VAL A 33 -0.86 -11.48 2.88
N ARG A 34 -0.18 -12.54 2.45
CA ARG A 34 -0.08 -12.91 1.02
C ARG A 34 -1.46 -13.20 0.44
N ASN A 35 -1.60 -13.01 -0.87
CA ASN A 35 -2.80 -13.31 -1.66
C ASN A 35 -4.04 -12.47 -1.29
N ARG A 36 -3.85 -11.20 -0.90
CA ARG A 36 -4.94 -10.31 -0.49
C ARG A 36 -5.02 -9.04 -1.31
N CYS A 37 -6.26 -8.56 -1.48
CA CYS A 37 -6.55 -7.27 -2.09
C CYS A 37 -6.88 -6.26 -0.99
N GLY A 38 -6.14 -5.14 -0.94
CA GLY A 38 -6.35 -4.07 0.02
C GLY A 38 -6.70 -2.74 -0.64
N ALA A 39 -7.48 -1.91 0.04
CA ALA A 39 -7.81 -0.56 -0.40
C ALA A 39 -7.50 0.49 0.69
N ILE A 40 -6.95 1.62 0.27
CA ILE A 40 -6.74 2.82 1.08
C ILE A 40 -7.68 3.90 0.57
N LEU A 41 -8.67 4.26 1.38
CA LEU A 41 -9.68 5.26 1.07
C LEU A 41 -9.35 6.57 1.74
N ALA A 42 -9.33 7.68 1.01
CA ALA A 42 -9.32 9.02 1.58
C ALA A 42 -9.68 10.08 0.54
N ARG A 43 -9.96 11.30 1.01
CA ARG A 43 -10.01 12.49 0.16
C ARG A 43 -8.64 12.81 -0.44
N ALA A 44 -8.61 13.67 -1.46
CA ALA A 44 -7.36 14.17 -2.01
C ALA A 44 -6.53 14.88 -0.93
N GLY A 45 -5.20 14.69 -0.97
CA GLY A 45 -4.26 15.36 -0.05
C GLY A 45 -4.14 14.77 1.36
N VAL A 46 -4.83 13.67 1.69
CA VAL A 46 -4.83 13.08 3.04
C VAL A 46 -3.72 12.04 3.24
N GLY A 47 -2.76 11.88 2.32
CA GLY A 47 -1.61 10.98 2.56
C GLY A 47 -1.77 9.54 2.06
N LYS A 48 -2.71 9.23 1.14
CA LYS A 48 -2.88 7.87 0.58
C LYS A 48 -1.60 7.30 -0.02
N THR A 49 -0.93 8.08 -0.87
CA THR A 49 0.33 7.70 -1.51
C THR A 49 1.42 7.44 -0.46
N ALA A 50 1.52 8.30 0.56
CA ALA A 50 2.48 8.11 1.65
C ALA A 50 2.26 6.78 2.39
N LEU A 51 1.00 6.44 2.74
CA LEU A 51 0.69 5.15 3.37
C LEU A 51 0.98 3.98 2.43
N LEU A 52 0.61 4.08 1.14
CA LEU A 52 0.90 3.02 0.16
C LEU A 52 2.41 2.77 0.05
N VAL A 53 3.21 3.84 -0.01
CA VAL A 53 4.67 3.76 -0.07
C VAL A 53 5.25 3.16 1.23
N GLN A 54 4.68 3.45 2.39
CA GLN A 54 5.10 2.83 3.64
C GLN A 54 4.85 1.32 3.66
N LEU A 55 3.67 0.87 3.19
CA LEU A 55 3.37 -0.55 3.03
C LEU A 55 4.37 -1.21 2.06
N ALA A 56 4.72 -0.49 0.98
CA ALA A 56 5.72 -0.94 0.02
C ALA A 56 7.11 -1.08 0.66
N ILE A 57 7.61 -0.03 1.34
CA ILE A 57 8.92 -0.03 2.01
C ILE A 57 9.01 -1.17 3.03
N ASN A 58 7.93 -1.42 3.78
CA ASN A 58 7.91 -2.54 4.70
C ASN A 58 8.10 -3.89 4.00
N SER A 59 7.49 -4.07 2.83
CA SER A 59 7.67 -5.28 2.04
C SER A 59 9.10 -5.39 1.51
N LEU A 60 9.68 -4.28 1.01
CA LEU A 60 11.07 -4.23 0.57
C LEU A 60 12.05 -4.60 1.69
N LEU A 61 11.82 -4.14 2.91
CA LEU A 61 12.62 -4.49 4.09
C LEU A 61 12.53 -5.98 4.47
N GLN A 62 11.54 -6.70 3.95
CA GLN A 62 11.37 -8.14 4.07
C GLN A 62 11.91 -8.91 2.84
N GLU A 63 12.61 -8.23 1.96
CA GLU A 63 13.12 -8.77 0.68
C GLU A 63 11.98 -9.27 -0.25
N GLU A 64 10.76 -8.71 -0.09
CA GLU A 64 9.65 -8.99 -0.98
C GLU A 64 9.65 -8.01 -2.15
N ALA A 65 9.55 -8.54 -3.37
CA ALA A 65 9.56 -7.75 -4.59
C ALA A 65 8.26 -6.95 -4.76
N VAL A 66 8.38 -5.63 -4.92
CA VAL A 66 7.27 -4.69 -5.04
C VAL A 66 7.23 -4.05 -6.41
N LEU A 67 6.13 -4.25 -7.14
CA LEU A 67 5.80 -3.50 -8.35
C LEU A 67 4.89 -2.33 -7.97
N HIS A 68 5.39 -1.10 -8.09
CA HIS A 68 4.59 0.11 -7.87
C HIS A 68 4.09 0.66 -9.21
N ILE A 69 2.77 0.68 -9.37
CA ILE A 69 2.08 1.25 -10.53
C ILE A 69 1.55 2.63 -10.15
N SER A 70 2.02 3.67 -10.83
CA SER A 70 1.45 5.01 -10.70
C SER A 70 0.62 5.34 -11.94
N LEU A 71 -0.63 5.74 -11.72
CA LEU A 71 -1.57 6.14 -12.78
C LEU A 71 -1.65 7.66 -12.96
N LYS A 72 -0.82 8.39 -12.22
CA LYS A 72 -0.97 9.85 -12.16
C LYS A 72 0.37 10.58 -12.08
N ASP A 73 1.31 10.04 -11.34
CA ASP A 73 2.61 10.66 -11.10
C ASP A 73 3.72 9.95 -11.89
N PRO A 74 4.70 10.69 -12.45
CA PRO A 74 5.83 10.10 -13.18
C PRO A 74 6.79 9.36 -12.22
N VAL A 75 7.67 8.53 -12.78
CA VAL A 75 8.57 7.64 -12.03
C VAL A 75 9.43 8.40 -11.01
N ASP A 76 10.03 9.52 -11.43
CA ASP A 76 10.89 10.36 -10.58
C ASP A 76 10.16 10.92 -9.36
N LYS A 77 8.88 11.29 -9.51
CA LYS A 77 8.05 11.76 -8.39
C LYS A 77 7.68 10.62 -7.44
N VAL A 78 7.41 9.42 -7.97
CA VAL A 78 7.19 8.23 -7.13
C VAL A 78 8.47 7.87 -6.38
N ASP A 79 9.64 7.91 -7.03
CA ASP A 79 10.93 7.66 -6.40
C ASP A 79 11.22 8.67 -5.26
N LEU A 80 10.86 9.94 -5.46
CA LEU A 80 10.98 10.95 -4.40
C LEU A 80 10.12 10.59 -3.18
N TRP A 81 8.86 10.15 -3.37
CA TRP A 81 8.01 9.68 -2.28
C TRP A 81 8.65 8.54 -1.49
N TYR A 82 9.25 7.56 -2.18
CA TYR A 82 9.95 6.47 -1.50
C TYR A 82 11.13 6.96 -0.67
N LYS A 83 11.94 7.89 -1.21
CA LYS A 83 13.08 8.47 -0.49
C LYS A 83 12.63 9.24 0.76
N GLU A 84 11.63 10.11 0.63
CA GLU A 84 11.11 10.91 1.74
C GLU A 84 10.53 10.03 2.86
N VAL A 85 9.70 9.07 2.50
CA VAL A 85 9.09 8.16 3.48
C VAL A 85 10.16 7.30 4.15
N PHE A 86 11.12 6.76 3.38
CA PHE A 86 12.22 5.97 3.94
C PHE A 86 13.10 6.78 4.89
N GLN A 87 13.47 8.02 4.52
CA GLN A 87 14.24 8.92 5.39
C GLN A 87 13.49 9.24 6.69
N ASN A 88 12.18 9.44 6.63
CA ASN A 88 11.38 9.65 7.82
C ASN A 88 11.37 8.41 8.74
N ILE A 89 11.20 7.21 8.17
CA ILE A 89 11.26 5.95 8.92
C ILE A 89 12.63 5.79 9.59
N THR A 90 13.72 5.95 8.84
CA THR A 90 15.08 5.73 9.36
C THR A 90 15.47 6.76 10.43
N ARG A 91 15.02 8.02 10.29
CA ARG A 91 15.23 9.08 11.30
C ARG A 91 14.52 8.76 12.60
N ILE A 92 13.28 8.28 12.56
CA ILE A 92 12.50 7.94 13.76
C ILE A 92 13.11 6.76 14.50
N HIS A 93 13.76 5.84 13.79
CA HIS A 93 14.35 4.64 14.36
C HIS A 93 15.86 4.74 14.61
N ASP A 94 16.47 5.93 14.50
CA ASP A 94 17.91 6.18 14.69
C ASP A 94 18.80 5.18 13.90
N ILE A 95 18.42 4.88 12.64
CA ILE A 95 19.13 3.91 11.81
C ILE A 95 20.39 4.57 11.24
N ASN A 96 21.55 4.24 11.80
CA ASN A 96 22.85 4.82 11.39
C ASN A 96 23.31 4.39 9.99
N SER A 97 22.84 3.24 9.47
CA SER A 97 23.21 2.69 8.15
C SER A 97 22.09 2.89 7.10
N ALA A 98 21.34 4.00 7.17
CA ALA A 98 20.20 4.24 6.30
C ALA A 98 20.54 4.15 4.80
N ASN A 99 21.67 4.71 4.36
CA ASN A 99 22.08 4.66 2.95
C ASN A 99 22.38 3.23 2.48
N GLN A 100 23.10 2.46 3.28
CA GLN A 100 23.37 1.06 2.96
C GLN A 100 22.07 0.25 2.88
N LEU A 101 21.17 0.42 3.84
CA LEU A 101 19.87 -0.25 3.86
C LEU A 101 19.03 0.14 2.64
N TRP A 102 19.10 1.42 2.22
CA TRP A 102 18.43 1.87 1.00
C TRP A 102 18.91 1.13 -0.23
N ASP A 103 20.23 1.02 -0.40
CA ASP A 103 20.86 0.31 -1.52
C ASP A 103 20.51 -1.19 -1.52
N GLU A 104 20.39 -1.79 -0.33
CA GLU A 104 20.00 -3.20 -0.16
C GLU A 104 18.55 -3.48 -0.58
N ILE A 105 17.61 -2.54 -0.38
CA ILE A 105 16.19 -2.74 -0.71
C ILE A 105 15.82 -2.32 -2.14
N LEU A 106 16.63 -1.49 -2.80
CA LEU A 106 16.34 -0.99 -4.15
C LEU A 106 16.12 -2.09 -5.20
N PRO A 107 16.89 -3.20 -5.22
CA PRO A 107 16.69 -4.28 -6.20
C PRO A 107 15.33 -4.97 -6.13
N TYR A 108 14.65 -4.87 -5.00
CA TYR A 108 13.31 -5.44 -4.80
C TYR A 108 12.18 -4.52 -5.24
N ARG A 109 12.49 -3.32 -5.79
CA ARG A 109 11.50 -2.34 -6.21
C ARG A 109 11.53 -2.13 -7.71
N PHE A 110 10.35 -2.23 -8.34
CA PHE A 110 10.12 -1.82 -9.72
C PHE A 110 9.01 -0.79 -9.79
N ILE A 111 9.26 0.37 -10.40
CA ILE A 111 8.26 1.43 -10.58
C ILE A 111 7.85 1.47 -12.05
N MET A 112 6.54 1.46 -12.30
CA MET A 112 5.96 1.58 -13.63
C MET A 112 4.87 2.65 -13.63
N THR A 113 4.79 3.42 -14.70
CA THR A 113 3.71 4.38 -14.91
C THR A 113 2.89 3.98 -16.12
N PHE A 114 1.60 4.22 -16.04
CA PHE A 114 0.70 4.12 -17.19
C PHE A 114 0.15 5.51 -17.48
N ASP A 115 -0.04 5.82 -18.76
CA ASP A 115 -0.92 6.90 -19.13
C ASP A 115 -2.34 6.56 -18.65
N GLY A 116 -2.98 7.46 -17.89
CA GLY A 116 -4.24 7.20 -17.22
C GLY A 116 -5.37 6.75 -18.15
N THR A 117 -5.32 7.13 -19.43
CA THR A 117 -6.28 6.70 -20.46
C THR A 117 -6.00 5.30 -21.01
N ALA A 118 -4.79 4.79 -20.82
CA ALA A 118 -4.34 3.50 -21.37
C ALA A 118 -4.33 2.37 -20.32
N PHE A 119 -4.63 2.65 -19.06
CA PHE A 119 -4.61 1.65 -18.01
C PHE A 119 -5.90 0.84 -17.99
N THR A 120 -5.77 -0.49 -18.05
CA THR A 120 -6.83 -1.45 -17.73
C THR A 120 -6.27 -2.54 -16.84
N LEU A 121 -7.14 -3.22 -16.08
CA LEU A 121 -6.71 -4.34 -15.22
C LEU A 121 -6.17 -5.51 -16.04
N GLU A 122 -6.72 -5.75 -17.23
CA GLU A 122 -6.21 -6.74 -18.17
C GLU A 122 -4.78 -6.41 -18.63
N ARG A 123 -4.51 -5.16 -19.01
CA ARG A 123 -3.14 -4.73 -19.40
C ARG A 123 -2.15 -4.85 -18.23
N LEU A 124 -2.60 -4.61 -17.01
CA LEU A 124 -1.79 -4.83 -15.82
C LEU A 124 -1.41 -6.32 -15.69
N MET A 125 -2.38 -7.21 -15.75
CA MET A 125 -2.14 -8.67 -15.65
C MET A 125 -1.18 -9.14 -16.72
N ASN A 126 -1.41 -8.76 -17.99
CA ASN A 126 -0.53 -9.08 -19.11
C ASN A 126 0.90 -8.55 -18.91
N LYS A 127 1.05 -7.33 -18.37
CA LYS A 127 2.37 -6.76 -18.10
C LYS A 127 3.09 -7.48 -16.96
N VAL A 128 2.39 -7.92 -15.94
CA VAL A 128 2.97 -8.73 -14.85
C VAL A 128 3.44 -10.07 -15.38
N ASP A 129 2.66 -10.74 -16.23
CA ASP A 129 3.04 -12.01 -16.85
C ASP A 129 4.24 -11.85 -17.80
N GLU A 130 4.28 -10.76 -18.56
CA GLU A 130 5.43 -10.42 -19.42
C GLU A 130 6.71 -10.24 -18.58
N LEU A 131 6.68 -9.43 -17.52
CA LEU A 131 7.83 -9.21 -16.64
C LEU A 131 8.35 -10.52 -16.03
N ARG A 132 7.45 -11.42 -15.66
CA ARG A 132 7.80 -12.74 -15.08
C ARG A 132 8.37 -13.69 -16.13
N THR A 133 7.72 -13.79 -17.30
CA THR A 133 8.13 -14.71 -18.39
C THR A 133 9.49 -14.32 -18.97
N GLN A 134 9.78 -13.01 -19.01
CA GLN A 134 11.07 -12.51 -19.48
C GLN A 134 12.12 -12.46 -18.38
N GLU A 135 11.82 -12.94 -17.17
CA GLU A 135 12.70 -12.94 -15.99
C GLU A 135 13.22 -11.54 -15.61
N ILE A 136 12.49 -10.46 -15.98
CA ILE A 136 12.85 -9.09 -15.67
C ILE A 136 12.55 -8.78 -14.21
N PHE A 137 11.31 -9.12 -13.76
CA PHE A 137 10.87 -8.85 -12.40
C PHE A 137 9.69 -9.75 -12.01
N THR A 138 9.78 -10.41 -10.86
CA THR A 138 8.71 -11.24 -10.31
C THR A 138 8.17 -10.62 -9.03
N PRO A 139 7.07 -9.85 -9.10
CA PRO A 139 6.54 -9.19 -7.91
C PRO A 139 5.92 -10.20 -6.92
N ASN A 140 6.05 -9.89 -5.63
CA ASN A 140 5.23 -10.48 -4.57
C ASN A 140 4.04 -9.56 -4.25
N ARG A 141 4.23 -8.25 -4.48
CA ARG A 141 3.23 -7.21 -4.19
C ARG A 141 3.10 -6.23 -5.33
N ILE A 142 1.86 -5.78 -5.55
CA ILE A 142 1.54 -4.73 -6.52
C ILE A 142 0.89 -3.59 -5.76
N MET A 143 1.44 -2.39 -5.89
CA MET A 143 0.91 -1.15 -5.34
C MET A 143 0.36 -0.30 -6.48
N ILE A 144 -0.95 -0.01 -6.48
CA ILE A 144 -1.62 0.75 -7.54
C ILE A 144 -2.06 2.10 -6.97
N ASP A 145 -1.36 3.16 -7.35
CA ASP A 145 -1.66 4.52 -6.90
C ASP A 145 -2.48 5.30 -7.91
N GLY A 146 -3.62 5.81 -7.44
CA GLY A 146 -4.51 6.67 -8.22
C GLY A 146 -5.59 5.92 -9.00
N PHE A 147 -5.92 4.70 -8.63
CA PHE A 147 -6.93 3.88 -9.33
C PHE A 147 -8.35 4.46 -9.22
N SER A 148 -9.03 4.52 -10.36
CA SER A 148 -10.44 4.90 -10.47
C SER A 148 -11.32 3.65 -10.51
N ILE A 149 -11.74 3.15 -9.35
CA ILE A 149 -12.51 1.91 -9.26
C ILE A 149 -13.87 1.97 -9.97
N LYS A 150 -14.41 3.17 -10.18
CA LYS A 150 -15.68 3.36 -10.88
C LYS A 150 -15.61 3.05 -12.38
N GLU A 151 -14.40 3.02 -12.94
CA GLU A 151 -14.15 2.72 -14.34
C GLU A 151 -13.94 1.22 -14.58
N ALA A 152 -13.80 0.42 -13.50
CA ALA A 152 -13.64 -1.02 -13.59
C ALA A 152 -14.97 -1.74 -13.37
N GLU A 153 -15.23 -2.75 -14.20
CA GLU A 153 -16.35 -3.66 -14.01
C GLU A 153 -16.03 -4.69 -12.91
N MET A 154 -17.06 -5.20 -12.24
CA MET A 154 -16.88 -6.23 -11.19
C MET A 154 -16.21 -7.49 -11.74
N SER A 155 -16.53 -7.88 -12.96
CA SER A 155 -15.90 -9.01 -13.65
C SER A 155 -14.40 -8.85 -13.82
N GLU A 156 -13.92 -7.63 -14.11
CA GLU A 156 -12.49 -7.32 -14.22
C GLU A 156 -11.79 -7.39 -12.84
N LEU A 157 -12.46 -6.90 -11.79
CA LEU A 157 -11.96 -6.98 -10.42
C LEU A 157 -11.87 -8.45 -9.96
N GLU A 158 -12.88 -9.26 -10.25
CA GLU A 158 -12.88 -10.70 -9.94
C GLU A 158 -11.76 -11.44 -10.70
N ALA A 159 -11.57 -11.13 -11.98
CA ALA A 159 -10.46 -11.67 -12.78
C ALA A 159 -9.10 -11.31 -12.18
N LEU A 160 -8.91 -10.05 -11.76
CA LEU A 160 -7.69 -9.61 -11.08
C LEU A 160 -7.49 -10.34 -9.74
N LYS A 161 -8.54 -10.55 -8.96
CA LYS A 161 -8.46 -11.29 -7.68
C LYS A 161 -8.08 -12.75 -7.90
N ALA A 162 -8.63 -13.38 -8.94
CA ALA A 162 -8.26 -14.74 -9.33
C ALA A 162 -6.80 -14.83 -9.78
N PHE A 163 -6.36 -13.88 -10.62
CA PHE A 163 -4.98 -13.76 -11.06
C PHE A 163 -4.01 -13.56 -9.88
N ALA A 164 -4.34 -12.68 -8.94
CA ALA A 164 -3.54 -12.44 -7.74
C ALA A 164 -3.38 -13.72 -6.90
N ARG A 165 -4.46 -14.47 -6.71
CA ARG A 165 -4.43 -15.75 -5.97
C ARG A 165 -3.58 -16.80 -6.68
N ALA A 166 -3.76 -16.97 -8.00
CA ALA A 166 -3.01 -17.94 -8.80
C ALA A 166 -1.49 -17.67 -8.78
N ASN A 167 -1.11 -16.39 -8.68
CA ASN A 167 0.27 -15.95 -8.72
C ASN A 167 0.85 -15.60 -7.33
N SER A 168 0.15 -15.88 -6.24
CA SER A 168 0.55 -15.57 -4.86
C SER A 168 0.86 -14.07 -4.64
N LEU A 169 0.14 -13.18 -5.33
CA LEU A 169 0.29 -11.74 -5.26
C LEU A 169 -0.60 -11.11 -4.19
N SER A 170 -0.12 -10.05 -3.56
CA SER A 170 -0.95 -9.12 -2.82
C SER A 170 -1.05 -7.80 -3.59
N ILE A 171 -2.26 -7.23 -3.68
CA ILE A 171 -2.50 -6.00 -4.44
C ILE A 171 -3.10 -4.95 -3.52
N TRP A 172 -2.52 -3.76 -3.51
CA TRP A 172 -3.03 -2.62 -2.77
C TRP A 172 -3.36 -1.46 -3.68
N PHE A 173 -4.49 -0.82 -3.42
CA PHE A 173 -5.00 0.30 -4.19
C PHE A 173 -5.14 1.55 -3.34
N THR A 174 -4.79 2.72 -3.88
CA THR A 174 -5.30 3.98 -3.36
C THR A 174 -6.55 4.37 -4.13
N ILE A 175 -7.64 4.60 -3.41
CA ILE A 175 -8.94 4.98 -3.98
C ILE A 175 -9.26 6.41 -3.55
N ARG A 176 -9.57 7.26 -4.53
CA ARG A 176 -9.92 8.65 -4.29
C ARG A 176 -11.43 8.80 -4.10
N GLY A 177 -11.86 9.33 -2.95
CA GLY A 177 -13.22 9.83 -2.77
C GLY A 177 -13.41 11.15 -3.52
N HIS A 178 -14.45 11.27 -4.32
CA HIS A 178 -14.80 12.53 -4.98
C HIS A 178 -15.59 13.44 -4.04
N ARG A 179 -15.41 14.76 -4.16
CA ARG A 179 -16.13 15.78 -3.36
C ARG A 179 -17.67 15.73 -3.53
N GLY A 180 -18.15 15.11 -4.60
CA GLY A 180 -19.57 14.97 -4.91
C GLY A 180 -20.21 13.65 -4.48
N ASP A 181 -19.46 12.66 -4.01
CA ASP A 181 -19.96 11.31 -3.75
C ASP A 181 -20.70 11.18 -2.41
N SER A 182 -20.45 12.09 -1.45
CA SER A 182 -21.17 12.18 -0.17
C SER A 182 -20.70 13.39 0.63
N GLN A 183 -21.60 13.95 1.44
CA GLN A 183 -21.30 15.12 2.27
C GLN A 183 -20.30 14.81 3.41
N THR A 184 -20.14 13.53 3.80
CA THR A 184 -19.24 13.11 4.87
C THR A 184 -18.30 11.98 4.44
N PRO A 185 -17.08 11.85 5.03
CA PRO A 185 -16.16 10.74 4.77
C PRO A 185 -16.79 9.36 5.05
N ASP A 186 -17.60 9.26 6.09
CA ASP A 186 -18.23 8.00 6.51
C ASP A 186 -19.30 7.53 5.50
N ALA A 187 -20.06 8.45 4.90
CA ALA A 187 -21.04 8.10 3.87
C ALA A 187 -20.36 7.57 2.59
N PHE A 188 -19.23 8.17 2.18
CA PHE A 188 -18.43 7.65 1.07
C PHE A 188 -17.93 6.24 1.38
N SER A 189 -17.36 6.04 2.56
CA SER A 189 -16.76 4.77 2.96
C SER A 189 -17.82 3.66 3.09
N SER A 190 -18.98 3.95 3.65
CA SER A 190 -20.09 3.00 3.75
C SER A 190 -20.59 2.57 2.36
N LYS A 191 -20.76 3.53 1.44
CA LYS A 191 -21.14 3.23 0.05
C LYS A 191 -20.08 2.38 -0.64
N PHE A 192 -18.82 2.70 -0.46
CA PHE A 192 -17.69 1.93 -1.02
C PHE A 192 -17.68 0.49 -0.51
N VAL A 193 -17.80 0.30 0.81
CA VAL A 193 -17.82 -1.04 1.43
C VAL A 193 -19.01 -1.85 0.93
N ASN A 194 -20.20 -1.24 0.80
CA ASN A 194 -21.39 -1.93 0.29
C ASN A 194 -21.24 -2.35 -1.18
N GLN A 195 -20.54 -1.56 -1.99
CA GLN A 195 -20.41 -1.84 -3.43
C GLN A 195 -19.24 -2.75 -3.76
N TYR A 196 -18.09 -2.59 -3.09
CA TYR A 196 -16.83 -3.26 -3.43
C TYR A 196 -16.25 -4.11 -2.30
N GLY A 197 -16.96 -4.17 -1.15
CA GLY A 197 -16.45 -4.84 0.05
C GLY A 197 -16.11 -6.31 -0.18
N ASP A 198 -16.80 -7.03 -1.05
CA ASP A 198 -16.53 -8.44 -1.32
C ASP A 198 -15.26 -8.68 -2.14
N PHE A 199 -14.84 -7.69 -2.91
CA PHE A 199 -13.58 -7.76 -3.63
C PHE A 199 -12.39 -7.56 -2.68
N PHE A 200 -12.45 -6.58 -1.77
CA PHE A 200 -11.34 -6.26 -0.88
C PHE A 200 -11.35 -7.09 0.40
N ASP A 201 -10.20 -7.65 0.77
CA ASP A 201 -9.99 -8.37 2.03
C ASP A 201 -9.71 -7.39 3.18
N VAL A 202 -9.09 -6.25 2.87
CA VAL A 202 -8.78 -5.16 3.81
C VAL A 202 -9.17 -3.82 3.20
N ILE A 203 -9.88 -2.99 3.98
CA ILE A 203 -10.23 -1.62 3.60
C ILE A 203 -9.82 -0.69 4.73
N LEU A 204 -8.92 0.26 4.44
CA LEU A 204 -8.45 1.28 5.36
C LEU A 204 -8.98 2.65 4.94
N GLN A 205 -9.54 3.39 5.87
CA GLN A 205 -9.95 4.78 5.68
C GLN A 205 -8.97 5.71 6.38
N LEU A 206 -8.44 6.71 5.65
CA LEU A 206 -7.68 7.81 6.23
C LEU A 206 -8.59 9.01 6.47
N SER A 207 -8.54 9.54 7.68
CA SER A 207 -9.29 10.74 8.08
C SER A 207 -8.38 11.71 8.80
N PRO A 208 -8.33 13.00 8.41
CA PRO A 208 -7.61 14.00 9.17
C PRO A 208 -8.34 14.22 10.52
N GLU A 209 -7.59 14.20 11.62
CA GLU A 209 -8.07 14.45 12.96
C GLU A 209 -7.11 15.40 13.67
N LYS A 210 -7.48 16.68 13.79
CA LYS A 210 -6.61 17.77 14.29
C LYS A 210 -5.28 17.81 13.51
N ASP A 211 -4.17 17.54 14.20
CA ASP A 211 -2.81 17.54 13.64
C ASP A 211 -2.33 16.14 13.22
N GLN A 212 -3.21 15.15 13.15
CA GLN A 212 -2.90 13.77 12.86
C GLN A 212 -3.80 13.19 11.78
N ILE A 213 -3.36 12.12 11.16
CA ILE A 213 -4.20 11.31 10.27
C ILE A 213 -4.56 10.01 10.98
N GLN A 214 -5.84 9.85 11.25
CA GLN A 214 -6.36 8.60 11.79
C GLN A 214 -6.57 7.60 10.66
N VAL A 215 -6.14 6.35 10.88
CA VAL A 215 -6.41 5.22 9.99
C VAL A 215 -7.43 4.30 10.63
N LYS A 216 -8.61 4.24 10.04
CA LYS A 216 -9.71 3.42 10.50
C LYS A 216 -9.89 2.19 9.59
N PRO A 217 -9.78 0.97 10.10
CA PRO A 217 -10.13 -0.20 9.33
C PRO A 217 -11.65 -0.32 9.21
N LEU A 218 -12.15 -0.41 7.96
CA LEU A 218 -13.57 -0.58 7.66
C LEU A 218 -13.94 -2.04 7.42
N LYS A 219 -13.03 -2.83 6.86
CA LYS A 219 -13.16 -4.28 6.69
C LYS A 219 -11.86 -4.96 7.06
N LYS A 220 -11.96 -6.06 7.82
CA LYS A 220 -10.87 -6.94 8.21
C LYS A 220 -11.35 -8.39 8.16
N GLU A 221 -10.79 -9.19 7.29
CA GLU A 221 -10.90 -10.63 7.45
C GLU A 221 -9.82 -11.12 8.43
N LYS A 222 -10.24 -11.49 9.67
CA LYS A 222 -9.41 -12.15 10.70
C LYS A 222 -8.01 -11.53 10.96
N LEU A 223 -7.89 -10.22 10.91
CA LEU A 223 -6.71 -9.51 11.39
C LEU A 223 -6.93 -9.14 12.86
N GLY A 224 -5.91 -9.38 13.71
CA GLY A 224 -5.90 -8.92 15.10
C GLY A 224 -6.10 -7.41 15.22
N LYS A 225 -6.11 -6.85 16.44
CA LYS A 225 -6.27 -5.39 16.64
C LYS A 225 -5.29 -4.62 15.78
N VAL A 226 -5.80 -3.71 14.95
CA VAL A 226 -5.03 -2.83 14.07
C VAL A 226 -5.18 -1.41 14.58
N LEU A 227 -4.09 -0.80 15.01
CA LEU A 227 -3.96 0.62 15.28
C LEU A 227 -2.92 1.18 14.30
N ILE A 228 -3.18 2.23 13.56
CA ILE A 228 -2.28 2.85 12.60
C ILE A 228 -2.23 4.35 12.87
N ASN A 229 -1.04 4.90 13.11
CA ASN A 229 -0.80 6.34 13.17
C ASN A 229 0.02 6.75 11.93
N VAL A 230 -0.41 7.70 11.11
CA VAL A 230 0.25 8.14 9.86
C VAL A 230 1.13 9.37 10.10
N ILE A 231 2.40 9.34 9.67
CA ILE A 231 3.24 10.53 9.58
C ILE A 231 2.92 11.25 8.26
N VAL A 232 2.58 12.50 8.33
CA VAL A 232 2.47 13.42 7.19
C VAL A 232 3.65 14.36 7.23
#